data_4f763795e1783947a9ccf51896b56663
#
_entry.id   4f763795e1783947a9ccf51896b56663
#
_cell.length_a   1.000
_cell.length_b   1.000
_cell.length_c   1.000
_cell.angle_alpha   90.00
_cell.angle_beta   90.00
_cell.angle_gamma   90.00
#
_symmetry.space_group_name_H-M   'P 1'
#
loop_
_entity.id
_entity.type
_entity.pdbx_description
1 polymer ?
#
loop_
_entity_poly.entity_id
_entity_poly.type
_entity_poly.pdbx_seq_one_letter_code
_entity_poly.pdbx_strand_id
1 'polypeptide(L)'
;MEQTVQCPDKGHALGKEKLTRWEKAGMTKAQWKEAVKFDSTDWGWVIMSIGMAIGAGIVFLPVQVGLAGIWIYLLSSIIGYPAMYLFQRLFINTLAKSERCEDYPSVIGNYLGKNWGLFLGLLYFLMLIIWVFVYSTAINNDSASFLVTFGVTDHSLAKNPLYGLAIICALVAIASRGEKVLFKISTLMVLTKLCVVAVLGIIMVQHWNLANVGSFPDFGYLIKQTIIMLPFTLTSILFLQSLSPMVISYRSHNKSIEVARYKALRAMNIAFGVLFFTVFF
;
A
#
# COMPACT_ATOMS: atom_id res chain seq x y z
N MET A 1 24.07 23.52 -67.98
CA MET A 1 22.80 22.81 -67.68
C MET A 1 22.83 22.43 -66.20
N GLU A 2 22.38 23.37 -65.39
CA GLU A 2 22.25 23.15 -63.96
C GLU A 2 20.87 22.58 -63.67
N GLN A 3 20.80 21.39 -63.10
CA GLN A 3 19.59 20.81 -62.59
C GLN A 3 19.43 21.20 -61.13
N THR A 4 18.51 22.13 -60.87
CA THR A 4 18.03 22.52 -59.57
C THR A 4 17.23 21.36 -58.98
N VAL A 5 17.77 20.74 -57.92
CA VAL A 5 17.02 19.80 -57.11
C VAL A 5 16.12 20.55 -56.16
N GLN A 6 14.82 20.48 -56.40
CA GLN A 6 13.76 21.02 -55.56
C GLN A 6 13.61 20.14 -54.34
N CYS A 7 13.90 20.64 -53.12
CA CYS A 7 13.52 20.03 -51.87
C CYS A 7 11.98 20.13 -51.68
N PRO A 8 11.30 19.04 -51.39
CA PRO A 8 9.87 19.14 -51.02
C PRO A 8 9.74 19.67 -49.58
N ASP A 9 9.04 20.76 -49.48
CA ASP A 9 8.51 21.36 -48.24
C ASP A 9 7.70 20.32 -47.47
N LYS A 10 8.16 19.92 -46.26
CA LYS A 10 7.42 19.09 -45.31
C LYS A 10 7.01 19.89 -44.10
N GLY A 11 6.11 20.80 -44.30
CA GLY A 11 5.24 21.34 -43.27
C GLY A 11 4.13 20.35 -42.94
N HIS A 12 4.41 19.31 -42.19
CA HIS A 12 3.39 18.56 -41.45
C HIS A 12 3.88 18.34 -40.02
N ALA A 13 3.43 19.22 -39.15
CA ALA A 13 3.41 18.96 -37.72
C ALA A 13 2.52 17.76 -37.46
N LEU A 14 3.09 16.55 -37.55
CA LEU A 14 2.45 15.32 -37.11
C LEU A 14 2.21 15.44 -35.60
N GLY A 15 0.97 15.75 -35.22
CA GLY A 15 0.49 15.58 -33.86
C GLY A 15 0.86 14.18 -33.42
N LYS A 16 1.64 14.06 -32.31
CA LYS A 16 2.00 12.79 -31.70
C LYS A 16 0.70 12.10 -31.32
N GLU A 17 0.20 11.24 -32.20
CA GLU A 17 -0.94 10.36 -31.93
C GLU A 17 -0.60 9.56 -30.67
N LYS A 18 -1.36 9.76 -29.57
CA LYS A 18 -1.12 9.07 -28.31
C LYS A 18 -1.47 7.60 -28.53
N LEU A 19 -0.45 6.78 -28.78
CA LEU A 19 -0.58 5.33 -28.84
C LEU A 19 -1.47 4.81 -27.71
N THR A 20 -2.45 4.01 -28.06
CA THR A 20 -3.34 3.36 -27.09
C THR A 20 -2.55 2.34 -26.23
N ARG A 21 -3.15 1.89 -25.12
CA ARG A 21 -2.46 0.99 -24.18
C ARG A 21 -2.11 -0.36 -24.82
N TRP A 22 -2.95 -0.89 -25.67
CA TRP A 22 -2.72 -2.15 -26.38
C TRP A 22 -1.65 -2.00 -27.48
N GLU A 23 -1.60 -0.89 -28.17
CA GLU A 23 -0.54 -0.58 -29.15
C GLU A 23 0.83 -0.47 -28.48
N LYS A 24 0.90 0.14 -27.30
CA LYS A 24 2.14 0.18 -26.49
C LYS A 24 2.59 -1.20 -26.04
N ALA A 25 1.66 -2.13 -25.86
CA ALA A 25 1.94 -3.52 -25.51
C ALA A 25 2.25 -4.40 -26.72
N GLY A 26 2.15 -3.88 -27.96
CA GLY A 26 2.28 -4.65 -29.20
C GLY A 26 1.16 -5.70 -29.38
N MET A 27 -0.04 -5.43 -28.88
CA MET A 27 -1.18 -6.36 -28.84
C MET A 27 -2.38 -5.80 -29.58
N THR A 28 -3.24 -6.69 -30.09
CA THR A 28 -4.57 -6.31 -30.55
C THR A 28 -5.48 -6.01 -29.35
N LYS A 29 -6.54 -5.26 -29.56
CA LYS A 29 -7.52 -4.92 -28.50
C LYS A 29 -8.13 -6.18 -27.85
N ALA A 30 -8.35 -7.25 -28.61
CA ALA A 30 -8.87 -8.52 -28.10
C ALA A 30 -7.84 -9.22 -27.18
N GLN A 31 -6.59 -9.33 -27.64
CA GLN A 31 -5.49 -9.90 -26.85
C GLN A 31 -5.25 -9.11 -25.55
N TRP A 32 -5.30 -7.78 -25.63
CA TRP A 32 -5.20 -6.93 -24.45
C TRP A 32 -6.31 -7.24 -23.45
N LYS A 33 -7.56 -7.30 -23.89
CA LYS A 33 -8.72 -7.56 -23.01
C LYS A 33 -8.59 -8.90 -22.28
N GLU A 34 -8.10 -9.93 -22.95
CA GLU A 34 -7.85 -11.23 -22.33
C GLU A 34 -6.64 -11.18 -21.35
N ALA A 35 -5.54 -10.56 -21.76
CA ALA A 35 -4.33 -10.45 -20.93
C ALA A 35 -4.55 -9.67 -19.63
N VAL A 36 -5.43 -8.67 -19.62
CA VAL A 36 -5.75 -7.85 -18.45
C VAL A 36 -6.99 -8.34 -17.68
N LYS A 37 -7.54 -9.51 -18.03
CA LYS A 37 -8.66 -10.08 -17.30
C LYS A 37 -8.35 -10.20 -15.83
N PHE A 38 -9.32 -9.90 -14.98
CA PHE A 38 -9.17 -9.98 -13.53
C PHE A 38 -9.21 -11.46 -13.09
N ASP A 39 -8.21 -11.89 -12.35
CA ASP A 39 -8.05 -13.27 -11.90
C ASP A 39 -7.87 -13.37 -10.37
N SER A 40 -7.73 -14.61 -9.88
CA SER A 40 -7.54 -14.89 -8.45
C SER A 40 -6.25 -14.28 -7.89
N THR A 41 -5.21 -14.14 -8.70
CA THR A 41 -3.94 -13.50 -8.30
C THR A 41 -4.13 -12.01 -8.10
N ASP A 42 -4.90 -11.35 -8.97
CA ASP A 42 -5.26 -9.93 -8.79
C ASP A 42 -6.01 -9.73 -7.46
N TRP A 43 -6.95 -10.64 -7.14
CA TRP A 43 -7.69 -10.57 -5.88
C TRP A 43 -6.80 -10.81 -4.67
N GLY A 44 -5.89 -11.77 -4.76
CA GLY A 44 -4.89 -12.03 -3.73
C GLY A 44 -4.05 -10.79 -3.39
N TRP A 45 -3.54 -10.08 -4.42
CA TRP A 45 -2.76 -8.87 -4.23
C TRP A 45 -3.59 -7.70 -3.69
N VAL A 46 -4.84 -7.54 -4.12
CA VAL A 46 -5.75 -6.54 -3.55
C VAL A 46 -5.93 -6.76 -2.06
N ILE A 47 -6.27 -7.98 -1.65
CA ILE A 47 -6.51 -8.33 -0.25
C ILE A 47 -5.24 -8.19 0.58
N MET A 48 -4.09 -8.66 0.06
CA MET A 48 -2.81 -8.53 0.75
C MET A 48 -2.44 -7.06 0.97
N SER A 49 -2.66 -6.20 -0.03
CA SER A 49 -2.41 -4.76 0.09
C SER A 49 -3.32 -4.11 1.14
N ILE A 50 -4.61 -4.46 1.15
CA ILE A 50 -5.56 -4.01 2.18
C ILE A 50 -5.10 -4.49 3.56
N GLY A 51 -4.72 -5.77 3.68
CA GLY A 51 -4.27 -6.36 4.95
C GLY A 51 -3.02 -5.71 5.52
N MET A 52 -2.11 -5.28 4.65
CA MET A 52 -0.89 -4.56 5.06
C MET A 52 -1.17 -3.15 5.57
N ALA A 53 -2.12 -2.45 4.95
CA ALA A 53 -2.50 -1.12 5.40
C ALA A 53 -3.35 -1.13 6.67
N ILE A 54 -4.25 -2.12 6.81
CA ILE A 54 -5.06 -2.29 8.04
C ILE A 54 -4.18 -2.83 9.17
N GLY A 55 -3.36 -1.96 9.70
CA GLY A 55 -2.50 -2.20 10.85
C GLY A 55 -2.73 -1.15 11.94
N ALA A 56 -1.72 -0.91 12.74
CA ALA A 56 -1.77 0.07 13.84
C ALA A 56 -2.24 1.47 13.37
N GLY A 57 -1.90 1.89 12.15
CA GLY A 57 -2.30 3.19 11.59
C GLY A 57 -3.82 3.38 11.57
N ILE A 58 -4.56 2.41 11.05
CA ILE A 58 -6.04 2.51 10.99
C ILE A 58 -6.67 2.29 12.37
N VAL A 59 -6.13 1.35 13.17
CA VAL A 59 -6.69 1.03 14.49
C VAL A 59 -6.58 2.21 15.46
N PHE A 60 -5.46 2.94 15.42
CA PHE A 60 -5.25 4.11 16.28
C PHE A 60 -5.80 5.42 15.69
N LEU A 61 -6.26 5.42 14.46
CA LEU A 61 -6.77 6.61 13.79
C LEU A 61 -7.89 7.29 14.55
N PRO A 62 -8.95 6.60 15.04
CA PRO A 62 -10.03 7.24 15.81
C PRO A 62 -9.52 7.94 17.07
N VAL A 63 -8.55 7.35 17.76
CA VAL A 63 -7.92 7.93 18.96
C VAL A 63 -7.16 9.21 18.59
N GLN A 64 -6.37 9.17 17.53
CA GLN A 64 -5.59 10.32 17.08
C GLN A 64 -6.50 11.45 16.58
N VAL A 65 -7.57 11.13 15.87
CA VAL A 65 -8.57 12.10 15.41
C VAL A 65 -9.30 12.73 16.61
N GLY A 66 -9.65 11.93 17.61
CA GLY A 66 -10.27 12.41 18.84
C GLY A 66 -9.38 13.39 19.63
N LEU A 67 -8.07 13.13 19.67
CA LEU A 67 -7.09 13.99 20.35
C LEU A 67 -6.74 15.25 19.56
N ALA A 68 -6.58 15.14 18.25
CA ALA A 68 -6.18 16.25 17.39
C ALA A 68 -7.35 17.15 16.98
N GLY A 69 -8.53 16.57 16.83
CA GLY A 69 -9.72 17.22 16.29
C GLY A 69 -9.96 16.91 14.82
N ILE A 70 -11.25 16.84 14.45
CA ILE A 70 -11.68 16.42 13.11
C ILE A 70 -11.19 17.36 11.99
N TRP A 71 -11.11 18.66 12.25
CA TRP A 71 -10.66 19.66 11.28
C TRP A 71 -9.21 19.44 10.85
N ILE A 72 -8.36 19.12 11.82
CA ILE A 72 -6.94 18.80 11.60
C ILE A 72 -6.82 17.53 10.78
N TYR A 73 -7.60 16.52 11.12
CA TYR A 73 -7.62 15.26 10.37
C TYR A 73 -8.12 15.45 8.94
N LEU A 74 -9.20 16.18 8.71
CA LEU A 74 -9.72 16.46 7.37
C LEU A 74 -8.68 17.18 6.52
N LEU A 75 -8.03 18.21 7.04
CA LEU A 75 -7.01 18.96 6.29
C LEU A 75 -5.79 18.07 6.00
N SER A 76 -5.32 17.30 6.98
CA SER A 76 -4.21 16.37 6.77
C SER A 76 -4.55 15.27 5.76
N SER A 77 -5.81 14.81 5.71
CA SER A 77 -6.29 13.79 4.78
C SER A 77 -6.41 14.31 3.34
N ILE A 78 -6.89 15.56 3.16
CA ILE A 78 -6.96 16.21 1.86
C ILE A 78 -5.57 16.34 1.22
N ILE A 79 -4.54 16.56 2.03
CA ILE A 79 -3.15 16.66 1.55
C ILE A 79 -2.52 15.27 1.47
N GLY A 80 -2.62 14.48 2.52
CA GLY A 80 -1.90 13.23 2.71
C GLY A 80 -2.34 12.11 1.78
N TYR A 81 -3.64 11.89 1.59
CA TYR A 81 -4.12 10.76 0.80
C TYR A 81 -3.85 10.90 -0.71
N PRO A 82 -4.08 12.06 -1.34
CA PRO A 82 -3.65 12.24 -2.73
C PRO A 82 -2.14 12.12 -2.90
N ALA A 83 -1.36 12.66 -1.96
CA ALA A 83 0.10 12.54 -2.00
C ALA A 83 0.54 11.08 -1.92
N MET A 84 -0.04 10.29 -1.00
CA MET A 84 0.26 8.86 -0.86
C MET A 84 -0.18 8.06 -2.08
N TYR A 85 -1.34 8.36 -2.65
CA TYR A 85 -1.80 7.74 -3.90
C TYR A 85 -0.81 7.97 -5.05
N LEU A 86 -0.39 9.22 -5.23
CA LEU A 86 0.58 9.57 -6.27
C LEU A 86 1.94 8.90 -6.04
N PHE A 87 2.41 8.87 -4.80
CA PHE A 87 3.65 8.20 -4.44
C PHE A 87 3.62 6.69 -4.78
N GLN A 88 2.59 5.98 -4.35
CA GLN A 88 2.44 4.55 -4.63
C GLN A 88 2.30 4.28 -6.14
N ARG A 89 1.57 5.14 -6.85
CA ARG A 89 1.44 5.07 -8.31
C ARG A 89 2.77 5.30 -9.03
N LEU A 90 3.56 6.27 -8.59
CA LEU A 90 4.91 6.53 -9.12
C LEU A 90 5.82 5.34 -8.85
N PHE A 91 5.80 4.79 -7.65
CA PHE A 91 6.56 3.61 -7.28
C PHE A 91 6.30 2.42 -8.22
N ILE A 92 5.02 2.07 -8.45
CA ILE A 92 4.65 0.99 -9.38
C ILE A 92 5.14 1.30 -10.80
N ASN A 93 4.96 2.54 -11.28
CA ASN A 93 5.37 2.91 -12.63
C ASN A 93 6.88 2.82 -12.82
N THR A 94 7.68 3.21 -11.83
CA THR A 94 9.14 3.15 -11.88
C THR A 94 9.62 1.70 -11.84
N LEU A 95 9.12 0.91 -10.89
CA LEU A 95 9.50 -0.49 -10.72
C LEU A 95 9.07 -1.34 -11.92
N ALA A 96 7.85 -1.17 -12.43
CA ALA A 96 7.36 -1.95 -13.56
C ALA A 96 8.12 -1.68 -14.87
N LYS A 97 8.66 -0.46 -15.04
CA LYS A 97 9.42 -0.05 -16.24
C LYS A 97 10.92 -0.33 -16.14
N SER A 98 11.43 -0.69 -14.97
CA SER A 98 12.85 -1.02 -14.83
C SER A 98 13.21 -2.23 -15.68
N GLU A 99 14.42 -2.23 -16.26
CA GLU A 99 14.89 -3.33 -17.11
C GLU A 99 14.94 -4.65 -16.36
N ARG A 100 15.53 -4.63 -15.16
CA ARG A 100 15.52 -5.74 -14.22
C ARG A 100 14.55 -5.40 -13.10
N CYS A 101 13.34 -5.92 -13.18
CA CYS A 101 12.35 -5.77 -12.13
C CYS A 101 12.69 -6.73 -10.98
N GLU A 102 13.74 -6.37 -10.26
CA GLU A 102 14.24 -7.11 -9.11
C GLU A 102 13.76 -6.44 -7.80
N ASP A 103 14.67 -6.31 -6.84
CA ASP A 103 14.39 -5.65 -5.58
C ASP A 103 14.47 -4.10 -5.70
N TYR A 104 13.88 -3.41 -4.73
CA TYR A 104 13.83 -1.94 -4.68
C TYR A 104 15.23 -1.28 -4.67
N PRO A 105 16.21 -1.73 -3.86
CA PRO A 105 17.57 -1.17 -3.87
C PRO A 105 18.27 -1.28 -5.22
N SER A 106 18.11 -2.40 -5.92
CA SER A 106 18.71 -2.61 -7.25
C SER A 106 18.15 -1.64 -8.28
N VAL A 107 16.83 -1.40 -8.26
CA VAL A 107 16.18 -0.42 -9.14
C VAL A 107 16.70 0.99 -8.87
N ILE A 108 16.82 1.38 -7.60
CA ILE A 108 17.39 2.69 -7.23
C ILE A 108 18.85 2.82 -7.68
N GLY A 109 19.64 1.76 -7.47
CA GLY A 109 21.03 1.72 -7.92
C GLY A 109 21.19 1.93 -9.41
N ASN A 110 20.26 1.43 -10.22
CA ASN A 110 20.25 1.61 -11.68
C ASN A 110 19.90 3.04 -12.10
N TYR A 111 19.03 3.75 -11.36
CA TYR A 111 18.62 5.12 -11.70
C TYR A 111 19.51 6.21 -11.08
N LEU A 112 19.92 6.05 -9.84
CA LEU A 112 20.63 7.08 -9.07
C LEU A 112 22.12 6.74 -8.81
N GLY A 113 22.57 5.57 -9.26
CA GLY A 113 23.92 5.07 -9.04
C GLY A 113 24.07 4.19 -7.78
N LYS A 114 25.12 3.38 -7.79
CA LYS A 114 25.39 2.32 -6.80
C LYS A 114 25.39 2.82 -5.34
N ASN A 115 25.98 3.99 -5.10
CA ASN A 115 26.08 4.54 -3.73
C ASN A 115 24.72 4.92 -3.16
N TRP A 116 23.85 5.52 -3.96
CA TRP A 116 22.48 5.85 -3.59
C TRP A 116 21.63 4.60 -3.41
N GLY A 117 21.81 3.60 -4.28
CA GLY A 117 21.16 2.29 -4.12
C GLY A 117 21.51 1.62 -2.80
N LEU A 118 22.80 1.62 -2.42
CA LEU A 118 23.28 1.05 -1.16
C LEU A 118 22.73 1.83 0.05
N PHE A 119 22.81 3.16 0.03
CA PHE A 119 22.31 4.01 1.12
C PHE A 119 20.81 3.84 1.37
N LEU A 120 20.01 3.95 0.31
CA LEU A 120 18.55 3.79 0.43
C LEU A 120 18.15 2.34 0.72
N GLY A 121 18.92 1.36 0.22
CA GLY A 121 18.77 -0.04 0.58
C GLY A 121 18.99 -0.29 2.07
N LEU A 122 20.01 0.31 2.65
CA LEU A 122 20.29 0.24 4.09
C LEU A 122 19.15 0.87 4.91
N LEU A 123 18.69 2.06 4.51
CA LEU A 123 17.55 2.71 5.17
C LEU A 123 16.28 1.87 5.09
N TYR A 124 16.00 1.29 3.94
CA TYR A 124 14.86 0.38 3.75
C TYR A 124 14.98 -0.87 4.63
N PHE A 125 16.17 -1.46 4.71
CA PHE A 125 16.45 -2.62 5.56
C PHE A 125 16.24 -2.29 7.05
N LEU A 126 16.74 -1.14 7.52
CA LEU A 126 16.53 -0.69 8.90
C LEU A 126 15.03 -0.46 9.18
N MET A 127 14.31 0.13 8.24
CA MET A 127 12.86 0.30 8.34
C MET A 127 12.15 -1.05 8.49
N LEU A 128 12.53 -2.06 7.70
CA LEU A 128 11.94 -3.40 7.81
C LEU A 128 12.22 -4.05 9.17
N ILE A 129 13.43 -3.90 9.71
CA ILE A 129 13.78 -4.41 11.07
C ILE A 129 12.87 -3.75 12.11
N ILE A 130 12.69 -2.43 12.06
CA ILE A 130 11.83 -1.70 13.00
C ILE A 130 10.38 -2.21 12.89
N TRP A 131 9.85 -2.39 11.68
CA TRP A 131 8.51 -2.92 11.48
C TRP A 131 8.34 -4.34 12.01
N VAL A 132 9.30 -5.23 11.73
CA VAL A 132 9.28 -6.60 12.26
C VAL A 132 9.30 -6.60 13.79
N PHE A 133 10.12 -5.75 14.40
CA PHE A 133 10.18 -5.61 15.85
C PHE A 133 8.84 -5.13 16.43
N VAL A 134 8.25 -4.07 15.86
CA VAL A 134 6.97 -3.51 16.33
C VAL A 134 5.85 -4.54 16.21
N TYR A 135 5.73 -5.22 15.07
CA TYR A 135 4.66 -6.22 14.89
C TYR A 135 4.89 -7.48 15.72
N SER A 136 6.13 -7.92 15.89
CA SER A 136 6.46 -9.06 16.77
C SER A 136 6.10 -8.77 18.22
N THR A 137 6.39 -7.55 18.68
CA THR A 137 6.03 -7.12 20.03
C THR A 137 4.52 -7.01 20.21
N ALA A 138 3.81 -6.44 19.23
CA ALA A 138 2.37 -6.33 19.26
C ALA A 138 1.71 -7.72 19.34
N ILE A 139 2.05 -8.63 18.43
CA ILE A 139 1.43 -9.97 18.39
C ILE A 139 1.74 -10.77 19.66
N ASN A 140 2.95 -10.63 20.22
CA ASN A 140 3.32 -11.28 21.47
C ASN A 140 2.47 -10.77 22.63
N ASN A 141 2.29 -9.46 22.77
CA ASN A 141 1.51 -8.86 23.84
C ASN A 141 0.01 -9.14 23.68
N ASP A 142 -0.53 -8.96 22.47
CA ASP A 142 -1.95 -9.14 22.20
C ASP A 142 -2.37 -10.60 22.38
N SER A 143 -1.60 -11.56 21.83
CA SER A 143 -1.90 -12.98 21.99
C SER A 143 -1.83 -13.44 23.44
N ALA A 144 -0.82 -12.96 24.21
CA ALA A 144 -0.72 -13.27 25.63
C ALA A 144 -1.88 -12.66 26.42
N SER A 145 -2.33 -11.45 26.08
CA SER A 145 -3.50 -10.80 26.69
C SER A 145 -4.78 -11.57 26.41
N PHE A 146 -4.97 -12.07 25.18
CA PHE A 146 -6.13 -12.91 24.84
C PHE A 146 -6.17 -14.22 25.64
N LEU A 147 -5.01 -14.88 25.84
CA LEU A 147 -4.95 -16.11 26.65
C LEU A 147 -5.39 -15.87 28.10
N VAL A 148 -5.03 -14.73 28.68
CA VAL A 148 -5.49 -14.36 30.02
C VAL A 148 -6.99 -14.03 30.00
N THR A 149 -7.46 -13.25 29.01
CA THR A 149 -8.85 -12.85 28.89
C THR A 149 -9.81 -14.03 28.74
N PHE A 150 -9.37 -15.07 28.01
CA PHE A 150 -10.14 -16.31 27.83
C PHE A 150 -9.92 -17.35 28.96
N GLY A 151 -9.17 -17.00 30.02
CA GLY A 151 -8.95 -17.88 31.18
C GLY A 151 -8.08 -19.12 30.87
N VAL A 152 -7.30 -19.07 29.77
CA VAL A 152 -6.37 -20.16 29.41
C VAL A 152 -5.12 -20.12 30.32
N THR A 153 -4.71 -18.94 30.74
CA THR A 153 -3.58 -18.72 31.64
C THR A 153 -3.93 -17.68 32.70
N ASP A 154 -3.44 -17.87 33.92
CA ASP A 154 -3.64 -16.93 35.03
C ASP A 154 -2.75 -15.68 34.90
N HIS A 155 -1.64 -15.79 34.14
CA HIS A 155 -0.66 -14.72 33.98
C HIS A 155 -0.33 -14.48 32.51
N SER A 156 0.02 -13.24 32.20
CA SER A 156 0.46 -12.89 30.85
C SER A 156 1.79 -13.55 30.49
N LEU A 157 1.78 -14.34 29.40
CA LEU A 157 2.96 -15.00 28.85
C LEU A 157 3.86 -14.04 28.06
N ALA A 158 3.49 -12.76 27.88
CA ALA A 158 4.24 -11.80 27.09
C ALA A 158 5.69 -11.62 27.55
N LYS A 159 5.96 -11.80 28.85
CA LYS A 159 7.31 -11.70 29.43
C LYS A 159 8.14 -12.96 29.27
N ASN A 160 7.55 -14.06 28.83
CA ASN A 160 8.27 -15.32 28.62
C ASN A 160 8.92 -15.31 27.22
N PRO A 161 10.25 -15.34 27.11
CA PRO A 161 10.94 -15.28 25.83
C PRO A 161 10.65 -16.51 24.95
N LEU A 162 10.39 -17.68 25.54
CA LEU A 162 10.06 -18.91 24.80
C LEU A 162 8.69 -18.81 24.13
N TYR A 163 7.73 -18.12 24.76
CA TYR A 163 6.41 -17.88 24.18
C TYR A 163 6.52 -17.00 22.93
N GLY A 164 7.22 -15.87 23.04
CA GLY A 164 7.45 -14.97 21.90
C GLY A 164 8.20 -15.66 20.76
N LEU A 165 9.25 -16.43 21.09
CA LEU A 165 10.00 -17.19 20.10
C LEU A 165 9.11 -18.22 19.38
N ALA A 166 8.29 -18.96 20.12
CA ALA A 166 7.39 -19.97 19.52
C ALA A 166 6.39 -19.33 18.56
N ILE A 167 5.78 -18.19 18.91
CA ILE A 167 4.85 -17.46 18.03
C ILE A 167 5.56 -16.97 16.77
N ILE A 168 6.73 -16.34 16.91
CA ILE A 168 7.47 -15.81 15.76
C ILE A 168 7.92 -16.95 14.85
N CYS A 169 8.44 -18.05 15.38
CA CYS A 169 8.80 -19.22 14.59
C CYS A 169 7.60 -19.82 13.85
N ALA A 170 6.42 -19.90 14.48
CA ALA A 170 5.21 -20.36 13.83
C ALA A 170 4.79 -19.45 12.67
N LEU A 171 4.84 -18.12 12.85
CA LEU A 171 4.53 -17.15 11.80
C LEU A 171 5.51 -17.23 10.63
N VAL A 172 6.81 -17.35 10.90
CA VAL A 172 7.84 -17.53 9.88
C VAL A 172 7.64 -18.84 9.12
N ALA A 173 7.31 -19.94 9.83
CA ALA A 173 6.99 -21.22 9.19
C ALA A 173 5.76 -21.15 8.29
N ILE A 174 4.73 -20.37 8.65
CA ILE A 174 3.57 -20.11 7.79
C ILE A 174 3.99 -19.26 6.57
N ALA A 175 4.73 -18.20 6.80
CA ALA A 175 5.18 -17.29 5.74
C ALA A 175 6.08 -18.01 4.71
N SER A 176 6.88 -18.96 5.13
CA SER A 176 7.77 -19.75 4.25
C SER A 176 7.03 -20.71 3.30
N ARG A 177 5.73 -20.95 3.51
CA ARG A 177 4.92 -21.85 2.65
C ARG A 177 4.57 -21.25 1.29
N GLY A 178 4.90 -20.00 1.03
CA GLY A 178 4.75 -19.31 -0.25
C GLY A 178 3.47 -18.49 -0.41
N GLU A 179 3.38 -17.75 -1.51
CA GLU A 179 2.34 -16.74 -1.77
C GLU A 179 0.91 -17.27 -1.68
N LYS A 180 0.64 -18.48 -2.16
CA LYS A 180 -0.71 -19.05 -2.18
C LYS A 180 -1.28 -19.27 -0.77
N VAL A 181 -0.44 -19.73 0.16
CA VAL A 181 -0.83 -19.93 1.56
C VAL A 181 -1.05 -18.59 2.23
N LEU A 182 -0.14 -17.64 2.01
CA LEU A 182 -0.26 -16.28 2.52
C LEU A 182 -1.55 -15.60 2.02
N PHE A 183 -1.88 -15.70 0.73
CA PHE A 183 -3.11 -15.15 0.18
C PHE A 183 -4.36 -15.75 0.84
N LYS A 184 -4.40 -17.07 1.06
CA LYS A 184 -5.53 -17.73 1.68
C LYS A 184 -5.74 -17.27 3.14
N ILE A 185 -4.67 -17.23 3.93
CA ILE A 185 -4.72 -16.81 5.33
C ILE A 185 -5.04 -15.31 5.41
N SER A 186 -4.35 -14.48 4.62
CA SER A 186 -4.58 -13.03 4.57
C SER A 186 -6.02 -12.72 4.19
N THR A 187 -6.60 -13.43 3.22
CA THR A 187 -7.99 -13.22 2.80
C THR A 187 -8.95 -13.38 3.98
N LEU A 188 -8.84 -14.47 4.74
CA LEU A 188 -9.69 -14.69 5.90
C LEU A 188 -9.51 -13.60 6.95
N MET A 189 -8.27 -13.30 7.31
CA MET A 189 -7.95 -12.29 8.33
C MET A 189 -8.39 -10.89 7.94
N VAL A 190 -8.19 -10.49 6.67
CA VAL A 190 -8.58 -9.17 6.17
C VAL A 190 -10.10 -9.03 6.11
N LEU A 191 -10.80 -10.04 5.61
CA LEU A 191 -12.27 -10.01 5.58
C LEU A 191 -12.85 -9.95 7.00
N THR A 192 -12.29 -10.69 7.95
CA THR A 192 -12.69 -10.60 9.36
C THR A 192 -12.46 -9.19 9.92
N LYS A 193 -11.28 -8.61 9.70
CA LYS A 193 -10.99 -7.23 10.14
C LYS A 193 -11.95 -6.20 9.53
N LEU A 194 -12.18 -6.27 8.22
CA LEU A 194 -13.12 -5.37 7.54
C LEU A 194 -14.55 -5.54 8.06
N CYS A 195 -14.98 -6.77 8.31
CA CYS A 195 -16.29 -7.04 8.91
C CYS A 195 -16.39 -6.43 10.31
N VAL A 196 -15.39 -6.61 11.16
CA VAL A 196 -15.36 -6.01 12.50
C VAL A 196 -15.40 -4.49 12.42
N VAL A 197 -14.59 -3.87 11.58
CA VAL A 197 -14.58 -2.40 11.40
C VAL A 197 -15.94 -1.91 10.91
N ALA A 198 -16.56 -2.58 9.93
CA ALA A 198 -17.87 -2.22 9.42
C ALA A 198 -18.96 -2.34 10.50
N VAL A 199 -18.96 -3.43 11.28
CA VAL A 199 -19.92 -3.62 12.38
C VAL A 199 -19.74 -2.55 13.45
N LEU A 200 -18.50 -2.26 13.85
CA LEU A 200 -18.21 -1.20 14.82
C LEU A 200 -18.66 0.17 14.29
N GLY A 201 -18.36 0.49 13.01
CA GLY A 201 -18.81 1.72 12.39
C GLY A 201 -20.34 1.87 12.42
N ILE A 202 -21.08 0.82 12.04
CA ILE A 202 -22.56 0.83 12.09
C ILE A 202 -23.08 1.07 13.52
N ILE A 203 -22.51 0.37 14.50
CA ILE A 203 -22.89 0.56 15.92
C ILE A 203 -22.60 1.99 16.37
N MET A 204 -21.47 2.55 15.97
CA MET A 204 -21.04 3.89 16.34
C MET A 204 -21.92 5.00 15.75
N VAL A 205 -22.65 4.76 14.66
CA VAL A 205 -23.58 5.75 14.08
C VAL A 205 -24.60 6.24 15.11
N GLN A 206 -25.05 5.37 16.02
CA GLN A 206 -25.99 5.75 17.08
C GLN A 206 -25.41 6.72 18.12
N HIS A 207 -24.08 6.78 18.21
CA HIS A 207 -23.34 7.65 19.13
C HIS A 207 -22.81 8.91 18.47
N TRP A 208 -23.15 9.15 17.20
CA TRP A 208 -22.73 10.35 16.51
C TRP A 208 -23.38 11.59 17.11
N ASN A 209 -22.53 12.53 17.52
CA ASN A 209 -22.98 13.80 18.06
C ASN A 209 -22.21 14.93 17.35
N LEU A 210 -22.92 15.79 16.65
CA LEU A 210 -22.35 16.93 15.95
C LEU A 210 -21.62 17.90 16.89
N ALA A 211 -21.97 17.92 18.17
CA ALA A 211 -21.26 18.72 19.17
C ALA A 211 -19.78 18.28 19.31
N ASN A 212 -19.46 17.02 19.01
CA ASN A 212 -18.09 16.50 19.06
C ASN A 212 -17.20 17.04 17.92
N VAL A 213 -17.78 17.64 16.87
CA VAL A 213 -17.01 18.28 15.79
C VAL A 213 -16.22 19.48 16.31
N GLY A 214 -16.72 20.13 17.38
CA GLY A 214 -16.07 21.28 17.98
C GLY A 214 -16.09 22.53 17.11
N SER A 215 -15.57 23.62 17.64
CA SER A 215 -15.38 24.86 16.89
C SER A 215 -14.16 24.74 15.95
N PHE A 216 -14.17 25.52 14.87
CA PHE A 216 -13.03 25.60 13.97
C PHE A 216 -11.83 26.20 14.73
N PRO A 217 -10.66 25.52 14.73
CA PRO A 217 -9.50 25.96 15.51
C PRO A 217 -8.85 27.20 14.89
N ASP A 218 -8.05 27.91 15.69
CA ASP A 218 -7.21 29.00 15.19
C ASP A 218 -6.32 28.52 14.03
N PHE A 219 -6.16 29.39 13.02
CA PHE A 219 -5.47 29.02 11.77
C PHE A 219 -4.02 28.60 12.00
N GLY A 220 -3.28 29.27 12.87
CA GLY A 220 -1.90 28.91 13.22
C GLY A 220 -1.81 27.54 13.90
N TYR A 221 -2.71 27.27 14.82
CA TYR A 221 -2.83 25.96 15.49
C TYR A 221 -3.21 24.86 14.49
N LEU A 222 -4.19 25.12 13.61
CA LEU A 222 -4.63 24.20 12.58
C LEU A 222 -3.46 23.74 11.68
N ILE A 223 -2.69 24.69 11.14
CA ILE A 223 -1.54 24.37 10.27
C ILE A 223 -0.48 23.55 11.03
N LYS A 224 -0.10 24.01 12.23
CA LYS A 224 0.92 23.34 13.04
C LYS A 224 0.52 21.89 13.34
N GLN A 225 -0.70 21.67 13.79
CA GLN A 225 -1.20 20.34 14.12
C GLN A 225 -1.41 19.46 12.88
N THR A 226 -1.81 20.05 11.75
CA THR A 226 -1.89 19.33 10.47
C THR A 226 -0.53 18.79 10.04
N ILE A 227 0.54 19.59 10.14
CA ILE A 227 1.90 19.14 9.82
C ILE A 227 2.33 17.98 10.73
N ILE A 228 2.02 18.06 12.03
CA ILE A 228 2.31 17.01 13.01
C ILE A 228 1.52 15.73 12.71
N MET A 229 0.27 15.86 12.23
CA MET A 229 -0.62 14.74 11.90
C MET A 229 -0.28 14.08 10.55
N LEU A 230 0.33 14.80 9.60
CA LEU A 230 0.62 14.31 8.26
C LEU A 230 1.35 12.96 8.23
N PRO A 231 2.44 12.71 8.96
CA PRO A 231 3.13 11.41 8.96
C PRO A 231 2.19 10.27 9.33
N PHE A 232 1.34 10.48 10.32
CA PHE A 232 0.36 9.49 10.75
C PHE A 232 -0.69 9.23 9.67
N THR A 233 -1.25 10.29 9.08
CA THR A 233 -2.23 10.20 7.98
C THR A 233 -1.64 9.49 6.76
N LEU A 234 -0.41 9.81 6.38
CA LEU A 234 0.29 9.16 5.27
C LEU A 234 0.49 7.67 5.52
N THR A 235 0.88 7.28 6.73
CA THR A 235 1.15 5.88 7.07
C THR A 235 -0.11 5.05 7.24
N SER A 236 -1.25 5.67 7.55
CA SER A 236 -2.54 4.97 7.75
C SER A 236 -3.05 4.27 6.48
N ILE A 237 -2.69 4.74 5.29
CA ILE A 237 -3.11 4.18 4.00
C ILE A 237 -1.91 3.65 3.16
N LEU A 238 -0.75 3.51 3.80
CA LEU A 238 0.47 3.05 3.15
C LEU A 238 0.54 1.52 3.12
N PHE A 239 0.72 0.94 1.93
CA PHE A 239 0.97 -0.50 1.73
C PHE A 239 2.14 -0.76 0.77
N LEU A 240 3.17 0.07 0.85
CA LEU A 240 4.33 0.02 -0.04
C LEU A 240 5.02 -1.35 -0.06
N GLN A 241 5.03 -2.05 1.08
CA GLN A 241 5.67 -3.35 1.23
C GLN A 241 5.02 -4.43 0.35
N SER A 242 3.72 -4.31 0.02
CA SER A 242 3.05 -5.22 -0.91
C SER A 242 3.29 -4.87 -2.37
N LEU A 243 3.59 -3.60 -2.69
CA LEU A 243 3.71 -3.14 -4.07
C LEU A 243 4.91 -3.73 -4.79
N SER A 244 6.07 -3.85 -4.12
CA SER A 244 7.27 -4.41 -4.72
C SER A 244 7.08 -5.87 -5.13
N PRO A 245 6.73 -6.80 -4.23
CA PRO A 245 6.50 -8.20 -4.62
C PRO A 245 5.33 -8.35 -5.60
N MET A 246 4.29 -7.52 -5.51
CA MET A 246 3.18 -7.52 -6.47
C MET A 246 3.65 -7.20 -7.89
N VAL A 247 4.44 -6.14 -8.08
CA VAL A 247 4.95 -5.77 -9.41
C VAL A 247 5.90 -6.82 -9.94
N ILE A 248 6.79 -7.36 -9.10
CA ILE A 248 7.73 -8.43 -9.47
C ILE A 248 6.95 -9.68 -9.91
N SER A 249 5.94 -10.10 -9.14
CA SER A 249 5.08 -11.23 -9.48
C SER A 249 4.35 -11.03 -10.83
N TYR A 250 3.76 -9.86 -11.07
CA TYR A 250 3.14 -9.57 -12.36
C TYR A 250 4.14 -9.54 -13.51
N ARG A 251 5.35 -9.04 -13.28
CA ARG A 251 6.42 -9.01 -14.30
C ARG A 251 6.95 -10.42 -14.63
N SER A 252 7.02 -11.31 -13.67
CA SER A 252 7.45 -12.70 -13.89
C SER A 252 6.41 -13.53 -14.66
N HIS A 253 5.12 -13.25 -14.43
CA HIS A 253 4.03 -14.01 -15.09
C HIS A 253 3.57 -13.41 -16.42
N ASN A 254 3.87 -12.15 -16.72
CA ASN A 254 3.41 -11.47 -17.94
C ASN A 254 4.60 -11.07 -18.82
N LYS A 255 4.57 -11.48 -20.09
CA LYS A 255 5.59 -11.12 -21.08
C LYS A 255 5.61 -9.62 -21.39
N SER A 256 4.47 -8.91 -21.27
CA SER A 256 4.35 -7.49 -21.56
C SER A 256 4.43 -6.64 -20.29
N ILE A 257 5.39 -5.69 -20.29
CA ILE A 257 5.57 -4.69 -19.21
C ILE A 257 4.28 -3.90 -18.97
N GLU A 258 3.59 -3.51 -20.06
CA GLU A 258 2.38 -2.70 -19.98
C GLU A 258 1.21 -3.47 -19.36
N VAL A 259 1.10 -4.78 -19.60
CA VAL A 259 0.09 -5.65 -18.96
C VAL A 259 0.38 -5.77 -17.47
N ALA A 260 1.60 -6.09 -17.08
CA ALA A 260 2.01 -6.20 -15.68
C ALA A 260 1.77 -4.90 -14.91
N ARG A 261 2.18 -3.77 -15.50
CA ARG A 261 1.96 -2.43 -14.95
C ARG A 261 0.47 -2.11 -14.78
N TYR A 262 -0.34 -2.42 -15.78
CA TYR A 262 -1.79 -2.17 -15.73
C TYR A 262 -2.45 -2.98 -14.62
N LYS A 263 -2.14 -4.28 -14.49
CA LYS A 263 -2.68 -5.16 -13.44
C LYS A 263 -2.27 -4.66 -12.05
N ALA A 264 -0.99 -4.31 -11.85
CA ALA A 264 -0.49 -3.77 -10.59
C ALA A 264 -1.19 -2.45 -10.20
N LEU A 265 -1.31 -1.50 -11.14
CA LEU A 265 -2.02 -0.24 -10.90
C LEU A 265 -3.51 -0.47 -10.59
N ARG A 266 -4.15 -1.43 -11.25
CA ARG A 266 -5.55 -1.77 -10.99
C ARG A 266 -5.72 -2.35 -9.58
N ALA A 267 -4.88 -3.30 -9.18
CA ALA A 267 -4.90 -3.88 -7.83
C ALA A 267 -4.67 -2.81 -6.76
N MET A 268 -3.66 -1.94 -6.96
CA MET A 268 -3.42 -0.79 -6.10
C MET A 268 -4.62 0.14 -5.99
N ASN A 269 -5.26 0.50 -7.12
CA ASN A 269 -6.40 1.41 -7.12
C ASN A 269 -7.60 0.83 -6.34
N ILE A 270 -7.87 -0.47 -6.49
CA ILE A 270 -8.94 -1.14 -5.75
C ILE A 270 -8.62 -1.15 -4.26
N ALA A 271 -7.41 -1.57 -3.89
CA ALA A 271 -6.99 -1.59 -2.50
C ALA A 271 -7.05 -0.20 -1.85
N PHE A 272 -6.52 0.81 -2.56
CA PHE A 272 -6.56 2.20 -2.09
C PHE A 272 -8.00 2.71 -1.92
N GLY A 273 -8.89 2.42 -2.87
CA GLY A 273 -10.30 2.79 -2.78
C GLY A 273 -10.99 2.18 -1.56
N VAL A 274 -10.80 0.88 -1.33
CA VAL A 274 -11.36 0.21 -0.13
C VAL A 274 -10.82 0.83 1.15
N LEU A 275 -9.52 1.05 1.24
CA LEU A 275 -8.88 1.66 2.41
C LEU A 275 -9.35 3.08 2.65
N PHE A 276 -9.48 3.87 1.58
CA PHE A 276 -9.98 5.23 1.67
C PHE A 276 -11.40 5.26 2.28
N PHE A 277 -12.29 4.41 1.81
CA PHE A 277 -13.63 4.30 2.42
C PHE A 277 -13.58 3.80 3.87
N THR A 278 -12.73 2.81 4.17
CA THR A 278 -12.59 2.27 5.53
C THR A 278 -12.12 3.32 6.55
N VAL A 279 -11.29 4.26 6.11
CA VAL A 279 -10.72 5.31 6.97
C VAL A 279 -11.73 6.42 7.28
N PHE A 280 -12.68 6.67 6.36
CA PHE A 280 -13.73 7.69 6.55
C PHE A 280 -15.03 7.13 7.13
N PHE A 281 -15.18 5.82 7.12
CA PHE A 281 -16.33 5.15 7.73
C PHE A 281 -16.12 4.88 9.22
#